data_9c4cdd8b6f2f1e2c8558b3a4ba69a06b
#
_entry.id   9c4cdd8b6f2f1e2c8558b3a4ba69a06b
#
_cell.length_a   1.000
_cell.length_b   1.000
_cell.length_c   1.000
_cell.angle_alpha   90.00
_cell.angle_beta   90.00
_cell.angle_gamma   90.00
#
_symmetry.space_group_name_H-M   'P 1'
#
loop_
_entity.id
_entity.type
_entity.pdbx_description
1 polymer ?
#
loop_
_entity_poly.entity_id
_entity_poly.type
_entity_poly.pdbx_seq_one_letter_code
_entity_poly.pdbx_strand_id
1 'polypeptide(L)'
;MKKIADTGLLLAALDENDPFHEWGAQEFQLHAPFLTCDAVLVELSYHLNDAAPGMELIERGDLILDFNLASEVKAVLDLLHKYRDRKMELADACLVRMTELNTQCKIWTVDRQDFSVYRRHGRQPVPCEFPPE
;
A
#
# COMPACT_ATOMS: atom_id res chain seq x y z
N MET A 1 2.43 7.80 -14.38
CA MET A 1 1.72 7.67 -13.10
C MET A 1 2.42 6.65 -12.22
N LYS A 2 2.65 6.99 -10.96
CA LYS A 2 3.26 6.06 -10.01
C LYS A 2 2.20 5.14 -9.42
N LYS A 3 2.55 3.88 -9.28
CA LYS A 3 1.64 2.83 -8.81
C LYS A 3 2.14 2.32 -7.47
N ILE A 4 1.30 2.42 -6.45
CA ILE A 4 1.65 2.12 -5.07
C ILE A 4 0.88 0.89 -4.62
N ALA A 5 1.56 -0.05 -3.98
CA ALA A 5 0.95 -1.30 -3.53
C ALA A 5 0.74 -1.29 -2.03
N ASP A 6 -0.51 -1.56 -1.61
CA ASP A 6 -0.84 -1.90 -0.24
C ASP A 6 -0.62 -3.40 -0.02
N THR A 7 -0.58 -3.80 1.22
CA THR A 7 -0.39 -5.19 1.64
C THR A 7 -1.41 -6.12 0.97
N GLY A 8 -2.67 -5.70 0.91
CA GLY A 8 -3.74 -6.54 0.37
C GLY A 8 -3.54 -6.91 -1.10
N LEU A 9 -3.01 -5.99 -1.91
CA LEU A 9 -2.69 -6.31 -3.31
C LEU A 9 -1.59 -7.37 -3.39
N LEU A 10 -0.51 -7.17 -2.62
CA LEU A 10 0.63 -8.08 -2.66
C LEU A 10 0.25 -9.47 -2.14
N LEU A 11 -0.52 -9.50 -1.06
CA LEU A 11 -1.01 -10.76 -0.51
C LEU A 11 -1.90 -11.49 -1.51
N ALA A 12 -2.83 -10.76 -2.15
CA ALA A 12 -3.71 -11.34 -3.17
C ALA A 12 -2.91 -11.90 -4.34
N ALA A 13 -1.87 -11.18 -4.79
CA ALA A 13 -1.04 -11.63 -5.90
C ALA A 13 -0.25 -12.89 -5.57
N LEU A 14 0.22 -13.02 -4.32
CA LEU A 14 1.13 -14.09 -3.92
C LEU A 14 0.42 -15.31 -3.35
N ASP A 15 -0.79 -15.17 -2.81
CA ASP A 15 -1.52 -16.25 -2.14
C ASP A 15 -2.71 -16.69 -2.99
N GLU A 16 -2.60 -17.86 -3.62
CA GLU A 16 -3.65 -18.36 -4.50
C GLU A 16 -4.95 -18.69 -3.75
N ASN A 17 -4.91 -18.75 -2.42
CA ASN A 17 -6.10 -18.95 -1.60
C ASN A 17 -6.77 -17.65 -1.17
N ASP A 18 -6.18 -16.50 -1.50
CA ASP A 18 -6.75 -15.20 -1.16
C ASP A 18 -8.03 -14.97 -1.98
N PRO A 19 -9.10 -14.42 -1.37
CA PRO A 19 -10.35 -14.16 -2.09
C PRO A 19 -10.18 -13.26 -3.31
N PHE A 20 -9.17 -12.41 -3.33
CA PHE A 20 -8.90 -11.48 -4.43
C PHE A 20 -7.72 -11.92 -5.30
N HIS A 21 -7.32 -13.20 -5.22
CA HIS A 21 -6.13 -13.66 -5.93
C HIS A 21 -6.18 -13.40 -7.43
N GLU A 22 -7.31 -13.69 -8.07
CA GLU A 22 -7.43 -13.53 -9.51
C GLU A 22 -7.18 -12.06 -9.92
N TRP A 23 -7.83 -11.15 -9.22
CA TRP A 23 -7.65 -9.71 -9.44
C TRP A 23 -6.21 -9.27 -9.12
N GLY A 24 -5.69 -9.66 -7.96
CA GLY A 24 -4.36 -9.25 -7.52
C GLY A 24 -3.25 -9.73 -8.43
N ALA A 25 -3.31 -10.99 -8.85
CA ALA A 25 -2.31 -11.56 -9.74
C ALA A 25 -2.33 -10.85 -11.10
N GLN A 26 -3.52 -10.58 -11.64
CA GLN A 26 -3.66 -9.90 -12.90
C GLN A 26 -3.16 -8.46 -12.83
N GLU A 27 -3.57 -7.72 -11.79
CA GLU A 27 -3.14 -6.32 -11.61
C GLU A 27 -1.64 -6.23 -11.42
N PHE A 28 -1.06 -7.14 -10.64
CA PHE A 28 0.39 -7.15 -10.43
C PHE A 28 1.13 -7.40 -11.74
N GLN A 29 0.68 -8.36 -12.51
CA GLN A 29 1.31 -8.68 -13.80
C GLN A 29 1.21 -7.52 -14.78
N LEU A 30 0.06 -6.83 -14.83
CA LEU A 30 -0.17 -5.74 -15.77
C LEU A 30 0.58 -4.46 -15.40
N HIS A 31 0.76 -4.19 -14.11
CA HIS A 31 1.19 -2.87 -13.67
C HIS A 31 2.53 -2.82 -12.95
N ALA A 32 3.16 -3.95 -12.62
CA ALA A 32 4.48 -3.92 -11.97
C ALA A 32 5.48 -3.16 -12.86
N PRO A 33 6.47 -2.46 -12.27
CA PRO A 33 6.78 -2.44 -10.85
C PRO A 33 5.86 -1.54 -10.05
N PHE A 34 5.60 -1.95 -8.80
CA PHE A 34 4.88 -1.14 -7.82
C PHE A 34 5.85 -0.53 -6.83
N LEU A 35 5.46 0.64 -6.30
CA LEU A 35 6.16 1.28 -5.19
C LEU A 35 5.49 0.88 -3.87
N THR A 36 6.26 0.76 -2.80
CA THR A 36 5.70 0.47 -1.49
C THR A 36 6.62 1.01 -0.38
N CYS A 37 6.29 0.71 0.86
CA CYS A 37 7.04 1.13 2.04
C CYS A 37 7.38 -0.08 2.92
N ASP A 38 8.33 0.11 3.83
CA ASP A 38 8.80 -0.96 4.73
C ASP A 38 7.67 -1.54 5.57
N ALA A 39 6.76 -0.67 6.06
CA ALA A 39 5.65 -1.12 6.90
C ALA A 39 4.75 -2.13 6.17
N VAL A 40 4.53 -1.95 4.87
CA VAL A 40 3.76 -2.89 4.05
C VAL A 40 4.49 -4.24 3.98
N LEU A 41 5.81 -4.23 3.83
CA LEU A 41 6.58 -5.48 3.78
C LEU A 41 6.50 -6.25 5.10
N VAL A 42 6.48 -5.54 6.22
CA VAL A 42 6.34 -6.18 7.53
C VAL A 42 4.97 -6.85 7.64
N GLU A 43 3.89 -6.15 7.25
CA GLU A 43 2.55 -6.72 7.27
C GLU A 43 2.44 -7.93 6.34
N LEU A 44 2.98 -7.82 5.14
CA LEU A 44 2.97 -8.92 4.18
C LEU A 44 3.68 -10.15 4.74
N SER A 45 4.85 -9.95 5.31
CA SER A 45 5.63 -11.02 5.92
C SER A 45 4.86 -11.72 7.04
N TYR A 46 4.16 -10.94 7.83
CA TYR A 46 3.33 -11.47 8.92
C TYR A 46 2.20 -12.35 8.37
N HIS A 47 1.46 -11.86 7.39
CA HIS A 47 0.34 -12.60 6.82
C HIS A 47 0.78 -13.87 6.09
N LEU A 48 1.92 -13.84 5.44
CA LEU A 48 2.47 -15.00 4.74
C LEU A 48 3.22 -15.95 5.69
N ASN A 49 3.50 -15.51 6.91
CA ASN A 49 4.38 -16.21 7.85
C ASN A 49 5.73 -16.51 7.20
N ASP A 50 6.23 -15.62 6.35
CA ASP A 50 7.46 -15.78 5.60
C ASP A 50 7.88 -14.42 5.04
N ALA A 51 9.08 -13.98 5.34
CA ALA A 51 9.57 -12.69 4.85
C ALA A 51 10.19 -12.78 3.45
N ALA A 52 10.51 -13.97 2.97
CA ALA A 52 11.23 -14.13 1.71
C ALA A 52 10.46 -13.66 0.48
N PRO A 53 9.16 -13.98 0.30
CA PRO A 53 8.46 -13.60 -0.93
C PRO A 53 8.47 -12.10 -1.21
N GLY A 54 8.27 -11.26 -0.19
CA GLY A 54 8.32 -9.80 -0.36
C GLY A 54 9.71 -9.34 -0.81
N MET A 55 10.75 -9.88 -0.19
CA MET A 55 12.12 -9.53 -0.56
C MET A 55 12.48 -10.00 -1.95
N GLU A 56 11.97 -11.16 -2.37
CA GLU A 56 12.19 -11.67 -3.71
C GLU A 56 11.57 -10.75 -4.77
N LEU A 57 10.40 -10.17 -4.50
CA LEU A 57 9.79 -9.19 -5.39
C LEU A 57 10.68 -7.96 -5.57
N ILE A 58 11.31 -7.51 -4.48
CA ILE A 58 12.23 -6.37 -4.54
C ILE A 58 13.48 -6.74 -5.32
N GLU A 59 14.05 -7.90 -5.08
CA GLU A 59 15.25 -8.35 -5.78
C GLU A 59 15.02 -8.42 -7.29
N ARG A 60 13.83 -8.87 -7.72
CA ARG A 60 13.47 -8.95 -9.13
C ARG A 60 13.15 -7.60 -9.77
N GLY A 61 12.96 -6.56 -8.96
CA GLY A 61 12.57 -5.24 -9.45
C GLY A 61 11.07 -5.05 -9.68
N ASP A 62 10.25 -6.02 -9.29
CA ASP A 62 8.79 -5.91 -9.41
C ASP A 62 8.16 -5.06 -8.32
N LEU A 63 8.89 -4.86 -7.22
CA LEU A 63 8.48 -4.05 -6.09
C LEU A 63 9.66 -3.16 -5.69
N ILE A 64 9.39 -1.87 -5.46
CA ILE A 64 10.43 -0.89 -5.16
C ILE A 64 10.09 -0.17 -3.87
N LEU A 65 11.02 -0.16 -2.91
CA LEU A 65 10.88 0.67 -1.71
C LEU A 65 11.13 2.12 -2.09
N ASP A 66 10.11 2.97 -1.95
CA ASP A 66 10.18 4.37 -2.37
C ASP A 66 9.62 5.29 -1.29
N PHE A 67 9.96 5.01 -0.03
CA PHE A 67 9.51 5.85 1.07
C PHE A 67 10.53 5.83 2.19
N ASN A 68 10.96 7.01 2.61
CA ASN A 68 11.90 7.15 3.73
C ASN A 68 11.13 7.68 4.95
N LEU A 69 10.70 6.78 5.82
CA LEU A 69 9.92 7.13 7.00
C LEU A 69 10.66 8.14 7.88
N ALA A 70 11.97 8.00 8.01
CA ALA A 70 12.75 8.89 8.87
C ALA A 70 12.62 10.37 8.45
N SER A 71 12.48 10.63 7.16
CA SER A 71 12.31 11.98 6.62
C SER A 71 10.87 12.48 6.73
N GLU A 72 9.90 11.59 6.96
CA GLU A 72 8.47 11.90 6.86
C GLU A 72 7.72 11.76 8.18
N VAL A 73 8.45 11.66 9.29
CA VAL A 73 7.85 11.37 10.61
C VAL A 73 6.76 12.39 10.98
N LYS A 74 7.01 13.68 10.74
CA LYS A 74 6.01 14.69 11.12
C LYS A 74 4.71 14.52 10.34
N ALA A 75 4.79 14.34 9.03
CA ALA A 75 3.59 14.18 8.20
C ALA A 75 2.85 12.89 8.54
N VAL A 76 3.59 11.81 8.78
CA VAL A 76 2.99 10.52 9.16
C VAL A 76 2.32 10.64 10.53
N LEU A 77 2.97 11.31 11.49
CA LEU A 77 2.39 11.51 12.82
C LEU A 77 1.11 12.34 12.76
N ASP A 78 1.08 13.39 11.93
CA ASP A 78 -0.11 14.20 11.75
C ASP A 78 -1.28 13.36 11.22
N LEU A 79 -1.03 12.45 10.28
CA LEU A 79 -2.07 11.54 9.77
C LEU A 79 -2.56 10.60 10.86
N LEU A 80 -1.65 10.03 11.64
CA LEU A 80 -2.03 9.12 12.73
C LEU A 80 -2.88 9.83 13.78
N HIS A 81 -2.56 11.10 14.08
CA HIS A 81 -3.38 11.91 15.00
C HIS A 81 -4.76 12.19 14.40
N LYS A 82 -4.81 12.56 13.12
CA LYS A 82 -6.07 12.89 12.43
C LYS A 82 -7.03 11.71 12.43
N TYR A 83 -6.52 10.49 12.22
CA TYR A 83 -7.34 9.30 12.12
C TYR A 83 -7.25 8.40 13.35
N ARG A 84 -6.93 8.99 14.52
CA ARG A 84 -6.77 8.26 15.77
C ARG A 84 -8.00 7.44 16.13
N ASP A 85 -9.19 8.02 15.96
CA ASP A 85 -10.44 7.34 16.31
C ASP A 85 -10.68 6.12 15.43
N ARG A 86 -10.10 6.11 14.24
CA ARG A 86 -10.18 4.99 13.30
C ARG A 86 -9.06 3.98 13.53
N LYS A 87 -8.14 4.29 14.43
CA LYS A 87 -6.97 3.46 14.74
C LYS A 87 -6.13 3.17 13.48
N MET A 88 -5.85 4.24 12.73
CA MET A 88 -5.04 4.16 11.53
C MET A 88 -3.71 3.45 11.82
N GLU A 89 -3.37 2.46 11.00
CA GLU A 89 -2.11 1.74 11.14
C GLU A 89 -0.98 2.49 10.46
N LEU A 90 0.25 2.21 10.90
CA LEU A 90 1.42 2.89 10.37
C LEU A 90 1.57 2.70 8.87
N ALA A 91 1.31 1.49 8.37
CA ALA A 91 1.39 1.22 6.93
C ALA A 91 0.45 2.13 6.15
N ASP A 92 -0.80 2.28 6.62
CA ASP A 92 -1.79 3.14 5.95
C ASP A 92 -1.33 4.60 5.93
N ALA A 93 -0.81 5.09 7.06
CA ALA A 93 -0.31 6.46 7.13
C ALA A 93 0.85 6.68 6.15
N CYS A 94 1.76 5.71 6.06
CA CYS A 94 2.87 5.80 5.10
C CYS A 94 2.36 5.81 3.67
N LEU A 95 1.37 4.98 3.33
CA LEU A 95 0.81 4.92 1.99
C LEU A 95 0.12 6.24 1.62
N VAL A 96 -0.68 6.80 2.53
CA VAL A 96 -1.32 8.09 2.27
C VAL A 96 -0.25 9.17 2.05
N ARG A 97 0.80 9.18 2.89
CA ARG A 97 1.88 10.14 2.71
C ARG A 97 2.59 9.97 1.37
N MET A 98 2.79 8.74 0.91
CA MET A 98 3.37 8.48 -0.42
C MET A 98 2.55 9.15 -1.51
N THR A 99 1.21 9.15 -1.40
CA THR A 99 0.37 9.83 -2.39
C THR A 99 0.52 11.34 -2.34
N GLU A 100 0.84 11.90 -1.17
CA GLU A 100 1.07 13.33 -1.04
C GLU A 100 2.40 13.75 -1.67
N LEU A 101 3.38 12.87 -1.64
CA LEU A 101 4.69 13.11 -2.22
C LEU A 101 4.71 12.91 -3.74
N ASN A 102 3.69 12.27 -4.29
CA ASN A 102 3.64 11.93 -5.72
C ASN A 102 2.33 12.44 -6.31
N THR A 103 2.42 13.50 -7.12
CA THR A 103 1.25 14.20 -7.65
C THR A 103 0.33 13.27 -8.45
N GLN A 104 0.91 12.42 -9.30
CA GLN A 104 0.17 11.48 -10.13
C GLN A 104 0.47 10.07 -9.68
N CYS A 105 -0.46 9.49 -8.93
CA CYS A 105 -0.30 8.15 -8.38
C CYS A 105 -1.65 7.52 -8.09
N LYS A 106 -1.63 6.21 -7.84
CA LYS A 106 -2.76 5.45 -7.30
C LYS A 106 -2.23 4.41 -6.34
N ILE A 107 -3.03 4.06 -5.34
CA ILE A 107 -2.79 2.93 -4.45
C ILE A 107 -3.67 1.77 -4.89
N TRP A 108 -3.06 0.61 -5.14
CA TRP A 108 -3.81 -0.64 -5.35
C TRP A 108 -4.01 -1.29 -3.98
N THR A 109 -5.26 -1.43 -3.57
CA THR A 109 -5.63 -1.95 -2.26
C THR A 109 -6.95 -2.68 -2.31
N VAL A 110 -7.14 -3.64 -1.40
CA VAL A 110 -8.43 -4.31 -1.20
C VAL A 110 -9.24 -3.65 -0.09
N ASP A 111 -8.66 -2.73 0.66
CA ASP A 111 -9.28 -2.07 1.81
C ASP A 111 -10.11 -0.86 1.37
N ARG A 112 -11.27 -1.14 0.79
CA ARG A 112 -12.18 -0.10 0.33
C ARG A 112 -12.71 0.73 1.49
N GLN A 113 -12.93 0.09 2.63
CA GLN A 113 -13.55 0.76 3.78
C GLN A 113 -12.68 1.90 4.30
N ASP A 114 -11.42 1.65 4.62
CA ASP A 114 -10.55 2.66 5.19
C ASP A 114 -10.06 3.66 4.14
N PHE A 115 -9.64 3.19 2.97
CA PHE A 115 -9.08 4.09 1.94
C PHE A 115 -10.11 4.97 1.27
N SER A 116 -11.41 4.70 1.45
CA SER A 116 -12.47 5.62 1.03
C SER A 116 -12.62 6.79 1.99
N VAL A 117 -12.16 6.65 3.24
CA VAL A 117 -12.28 7.67 4.28
C VAL A 117 -11.05 8.57 4.34
N TYR A 118 -9.85 8.00 4.19
CA TYR A 118 -8.61 8.77 4.26
C TYR A 118 -8.59 9.88 3.21
N ARG A 119 -7.91 10.97 3.54
CA ARG A 119 -7.75 12.12 2.63
C ARG A 119 -6.27 12.46 2.53
N ARG A 120 -5.83 12.84 1.34
CA ARG A 120 -4.50 13.38 1.13
C ARG A 120 -4.58 14.90 1.03
N HIS A 121 -3.51 15.59 1.39
CA HIS A 121 -3.46 17.06 1.43
C HIS A 121 -4.61 17.65 2.24
N GLY A 122 -5.03 16.92 3.27
CA GLY A 122 -6.09 17.35 4.18
C GLY A 122 -7.52 17.12 3.70
N ARG A 123 -7.80 17.20 2.39
CA ARG A 123 -9.18 17.21 1.89
C ARG A 123 -9.44 16.34 0.68
N GLN A 124 -8.43 16.01 -0.10
CA GLN A 124 -8.63 15.28 -1.36
C GLN A 124 -8.78 13.78 -1.12
N PRO A 125 -9.64 13.10 -1.86
CA PRO A 125 -9.68 11.64 -1.80
C PRO A 125 -8.32 11.06 -2.17
N VAL A 126 -7.98 9.94 -1.54
CA VAL A 126 -6.78 9.19 -1.91
C VAL A 126 -7.08 8.41 -3.18
N PRO A 127 -6.29 8.60 -4.26
CA PRO A 127 -6.55 7.85 -5.49
C PRO A 127 -6.26 6.36 -5.28
N CYS A 128 -7.26 5.54 -5.56
CA CYS A 128 -7.15 4.10 -5.32
C CYS A 128 -7.68 3.29 -6.49
N GLU A 129 -7.16 2.09 -6.62
CA GLU A 129 -7.69 1.05 -7.48
C GLU A 129 -8.11 -0.11 -6.58
N PHE A 130 -9.39 -0.46 -6.62
CA PHE A 130 -9.96 -1.52 -5.80
C PHE A 130 -10.39 -2.69 -6.67
N PRO A 131 -10.48 -3.92 -6.11
CA PRO A 131 -11.08 -5.01 -6.86
C PRO A 131 -12.55 -4.68 -7.19
N PRO A 132 -13.09 -5.24 -8.29
CA PRO A 132 -14.50 -5.05 -8.62
C PRO A 132 -15.41 -5.52 -7.48
N GLU A 133 -16.53 -4.86 -7.32
CA GLU A 133 -17.53 -5.24 -6.31
C GLU A 133 -18.29 -6.50 -6.67
#